data_a4b4233baf5efaf56a0a43daab67061b
#
_entry.id   a4b4233baf5efaf56a0a43daab67061b
#
_cell.length_a   1.000
_cell.length_b   1.000
_cell.length_c   1.000
_cell.angle_alpha   90.00
_cell.angle_beta   90.00
_cell.angle_gamma   90.00
#
_symmetry.space_group_name_H-M   'P 1'
#
loop_
_entity.id
_entity.type
_entity.pdbx_description
1 polymer ?
#
loop_
_entity_poly.entity_id
_entity_poly.type
_entity_poly.pdbx_seq_one_letter_code
_entity_poly.pdbx_strand_id
1 'polypeptide(L)'
;CGRNFEYMSEDPGLIGELVVPMIEGIQENDVAACVKHFAANSQETERLWVDTIIDETALEEIYFPGFQAAVEKGHTLALMGAYNLLNGEHCCMSKSLLNEKLRNDFTEK
;
A
#
# COMPACT_ATOMS: atom_id res chain seq x y z
N CYS A 1 -13.37 -2.16 8.94
CA CYS A 1 -13.03 -3.51 8.45
C CYS A 1 -12.35 -4.34 9.54
N GLY A 2 -12.23 -5.65 9.33
CA GLY A 2 -11.65 -6.56 10.32
C GLY A 2 -10.17 -6.32 10.66
N ARG A 3 -9.46 -5.60 9.81
CA ARG A 3 -8.04 -5.25 9.97
C ARG A 3 -7.81 -3.81 10.44
N ASN A 4 -8.85 -3.12 10.82
CA ASN A 4 -8.78 -1.70 11.22
C ASN A 4 -7.74 -1.43 12.33
N PHE A 5 -7.52 -2.38 13.24
CA PHE A 5 -6.57 -2.26 14.34
C PHE A 5 -5.10 -2.10 13.90
N GLU A 6 -4.76 -2.46 12.68
CA GLU A 6 -3.39 -2.40 12.15
C GLU A 6 -3.15 -1.26 11.15
N TYR A 7 -4.16 -0.44 10.90
CA TYR A 7 -4.06 0.71 10.00
C TYR A 7 -3.95 2.02 10.79
N MET A 8 -3.24 2.98 10.22
CA MET A 8 -2.99 4.26 10.88
C MET A 8 -4.21 5.18 10.86
N SER A 9 -4.96 5.20 9.74
CA SER A 9 -6.12 6.06 9.54
C SER A 9 -6.93 5.62 8.33
N GLU A 10 -8.14 6.16 8.19
CA GLU A 10 -8.92 6.15 6.95
C GLU A 10 -8.63 7.38 6.08
N ASP A 11 -7.99 8.41 6.64
CA ASP A 11 -7.59 9.62 5.94
C ASP A 11 -6.24 9.42 5.25
N PRO A 12 -6.18 9.45 3.90
CA PRO A 12 -4.95 9.21 3.17
C PRO A 12 -3.87 10.28 3.42
N GLY A 13 -4.26 11.52 3.69
CA GLY A 13 -3.34 12.58 4.07
C GLY A 13 -2.66 12.28 5.40
N LEU A 14 -3.45 11.93 6.41
CA LEU A 14 -2.92 11.56 7.73
C LEU A 14 -2.05 10.30 7.67
N ILE A 15 -2.40 9.31 6.86
CA ILE A 15 -1.54 8.14 6.64
C ILE A 15 -0.17 8.57 6.13
N GLY A 16 -0.11 9.44 5.12
CA GLY A 16 1.15 9.96 4.57
C GLY A 16 2.02 10.64 5.62
N GLU A 17 1.41 11.48 6.47
CA GLU A 17 2.11 12.19 7.55
C GLU A 17 2.64 11.27 8.66
N LEU A 18 1.99 10.14 8.91
CA LEU A 18 2.37 9.20 9.96
C LEU A 18 3.35 8.12 9.48
N VAL A 19 3.18 7.62 8.25
CA VAL A 19 3.97 6.50 7.74
C VAL A 19 5.43 6.89 7.49
N VAL A 20 5.69 8.09 7.01
CA VAL A 20 7.05 8.56 6.70
C VAL A 20 7.94 8.56 7.93
N PRO A 21 7.63 9.30 9.03
CA PRO A 21 8.50 9.29 10.22
C PRO A 21 8.57 7.89 10.87
N MET A 22 7.54 7.06 10.75
CA MET A 22 7.61 5.68 11.25
C MET A 22 8.63 4.85 10.48
N ILE A 23 8.67 4.95 9.14
CA ILE A 23 9.67 4.29 8.31
C ILE A 23 11.06 4.77 8.66
N GLU A 24 11.27 6.08 8.74
CA GLU A 24 12.55 6.70 9.09
C GLU A 24 13.05 6.17 10.45
N GLY A 25 12.22 6.22 11.49
CA GLY A 25 12.59 5.73 12.81
C GLY A 25 12.92 4.23 12.86
N ILE A 26 12.27 3.39 12.07
CA ILE A 26 12.61 1.97 11.93
C ILE A 26 13.97 1.81 11.24
N GLN A 27 14.16 2.50 10.11
CA GLN A 27 15.32 2.32 9.25
C GLN A 27 16.60 2.96 9.81
N GLU A 28 16.51 3.95 10.69
CA GLU A 28 17.64 4.48 11.45
C GLU A 28 18.34 3.43 12.35
N ASN A 29 17.66 2.32 12.63
CA ASN A 29 18.19 1.22 13.44
C ASN A 29 18.68 0.03 12.60
N ASP A 30 19.02 0.24 11.33
CA ASP A 30 19.45 -0.81 10.39
C ASP A 30 18.42 -1.93 10.20
N VAL A 31 17.13 -1.62 10.33
CA VAL A 31 16.01 -2.54 10.12
C VAL A 31 15.17 -2.06 8.94
N ALA A 32 14.89 -2.93 7.99
CA ALA A 32 14.03 -2.59 6.86
C ALA A 32 12.57 -2.44 7.33
N ALA A 33 11.96 -1.30 7.06
CA ALA A 33 10.51 -1.15 7.18
C ALA A 33 9.82 -1.89 6.03
N CYS A 34 8.70 -2.55 6.33
CA CYS A 34 7.87 -3.24 5.32
C CYS A 34 6.44 -2.72 5.40
N VAL A 35 6.07 -1.86 4.47
CA VAL A 35 4.71 -1.28 4.42
C VAL A 35 3.74 -2.26 3.76
N LYS A 36 2.54 -2.38 4.30
CA LYS A 36 1.54 -3.36 3.88
C LYS A 36 0.11 -2.78 3.92
N HIS A 37 -0.83 -3.39 3.24
CA HIS A 37 -0.75 -4.44 2.21
C HIS A 37 -1.05 -3.79 0.87
N PHE A 38 -0.20 -3.93 -0.13
CA PHE A 38 -0.34 -3.27 -1.42
C PHE A 38 -1.05 -4.19 -2.41
N ALA A 39 -2.35 -3.96 -2.71
CA ALA A 39 -3.19 -2.89 -2.16
C ALA A 39 -4.62 -3.39 -1.90
N ALA A 40 -5.35 -2.60 -1.12
CA ALA A 40 -6.80 -2.78 -0.93
C ALA A 40 -7.22 -4.12 -0.29
N ASN A 41 -6.43 -4.64 0.65
CA ASN A 41 -6.80 -5.78 1.49
C ASN A 41 -7.75 -5.31 2.61
N SER A 42 -9.01 -5.05 2.25
CA SER A 42 -9.98 -4.41 3.13
C SER A 42 -10.81 -5.37 3.97
N GLN A 43 -10.74 -6.69 3.71
CA GLN A 43 -11.44 -7.69 4.51
C GLN A 43 -10.57 -8.93 4.76
N GLU A 44 -10.85 -9.60 5.88
CA GLU A 44 -10.17 -10.84 6.26
C GLU A 44 -10.87 -12.08 5.70
N THR A 45 -12.22 -12.06 5.62
CA THR A 45 -13.01 -13.15 5.06
C THR A 45 -12.66 -13.37 3.60
N GLU A 46 -12.31 -14.61 3.25
CA GLU A 46 -11.96 -14.99 1.87
C GLU A 46 -10.78 -14.19 1.29
N ARG A 47 -9.87 -13.66 2.12
CA ARG A 47 -8.81 -12.73 1.73
C ARG A 47 -7.90 -13.20 0.59
N LEU A 48 -7.81 -14.52 0.37
CA LEU A 48 -7.02 -15.10 -0.72
C LEU A 48 -7.75 -15.09 -2.07
N TRP A 49 -9.08 -14.87 -2.05
CA TRP A 49 -9.93 -15.04 -3.24
C TRP A 49 -10.86 -13.86 -3.50
N VAL A 50 -11.05 -12.99 -2.52
CA VAL A 50 -11.91 -11.83 -2.68
C VAL A 50 -11.38 -10.91 -3.78
N ASP A 51 -12.27 -10.48 -4.65
CA ASP A 51 -11.97 -9.45 -5.65
C ASP A 51 -12.47 -8.10 -5.14
N THR A 52 -11.54 -7.20 -4.84
CA THR A 52 -11.85 -5.85 -4.41
C THR A 52 -12.02 -4.97 -5.64
N ILE A 53 -13.26 -4.55 -5.88
CA ILE A 53 -13.60 -3.70 -7.03
C ILE A 53 -13.56 -2.24 -6.60
N ILE A 54 -12.61 -1.49 -7.13
CA ILE A 54 -12.40 -0.07 -6.82
C ILE A 54 -12.13 0.67 -8.12
N ASP A 55 -12.80 1.80 -8.33
CA ASP A 55 -12.53 2.64 -9.49
C ASP A 55 -11.15 3.32 -9.39
N GLU A 56 -10.63 3.72 -10.53
CA GLU A 56 -9.27 4.28 -10.63
C GLU A 56 -9.13 5.57 -9.82
N THR A 57 -10.13 6.44 -9.82
CA THR A 57 -10.11 7.69 -9.05
C THR A 57 -9.98 7.42 -7.56
N ALA A 58 -10.75 6.48 -7.02
CA ALA A 58 -10.67 6.09 -5.62
C ALA A 58 -9.32 5.45 -5.27
N LEU A 59 -8.75 4.65 -6.16
CA LEU A 59 -7.40 4.11 -5.98
C LEU A 59 -6.36 5.22 -5.86
N GLU A 60 -6.39 6.19 -6.78
CA GLU A 60 -5.42 7.30 -6.84
C GLU A 60 -5.58 8.29 -5.68
N GLU A 61 -6.80 8.56 -5.24
CA GLU A 61 -7.06 9.58 -4.23
C GLU A 61 -7.03 9.05 -2.79
N ILE A 62 -7.35 7.77 -2.59
CA ILE A 62 -7.54 7.19 -1.25
C ILE A 62 -6.57 6.05 -0.94
N TYR A 63 -6.44 5.08 -1.84
CA TYR A 63 -5.71 3.84 -1.54
C TYR A 63 -4.19 3.94 -1.79
N PHE A 64 -3.76 4.66 -2.81
CA PHE A 64 -2.34 4.75 -3.18
C PHE A 64 -1.53 5.84 -2.46
N PRO A 65 -2.08 7.00 -2.01
CA PRO A 65 -1.27 8.09 -1.50
C PRO A 65 -0.36 7.73 -0.31
N GLY A 66 -0.84 6.89 0.60
CA GLY A 66 -0.03 6.40 1.72
C GLY A 66 1.17 5.57 1.29
N PHE A 67 0.99 4.70 0.30
CA PHE A 67 2.09 3.91 -0.29
C PHE A 67 3.05 4.78 -1.08
N GLN A 68 2.54 5.74 -1.83
CA GLN A 68 3.37 6.71 -2.55
C GLN A 68 4.25 7.51 -1.59
N ALA A 69 3.68 8.03 -0.50
CA ALA A 69 4.45 8.73 0.53
C ALA A 69 5.51 7.82 1.18
N ALA A 70 5.18 6.57 1.44
CA ALA A 70 6.10 5.58 2.00
C ALA A 70 7.31 5.32 1.09
N VAL A 71 7.10 5.29 -0.23
CA VAL A 71 8.15 5.07 -1.22
C VAL A 71 8.94 6.35 -1.50
N GLU A 72 8.26 7.43 -1.89
CA GLU A 72 8.89 8.67 -2.36
C GLU A 72 9.56 9.47 -1.23
N LYS A 73 8.93 9.54 -0.07
CA LYS A 73 9.39 10.35 1.08
C LYS A 73 10.02 9.51 2.17
N GLY A 74 9.40 8.38 2.52
CA GLY A 74 9.89 7.48 3.57
C GLY A 74 11.02 6.57 3.12
N HIS A 75 11.22 6.40 1.81
CA HIS A 75 12.22 5.51 1.23
C HIS A 75 12.17 4.10 1.81
N THR A 76 10.97 3.55 1.96
CA THR A 76 10.76 2.21 2.52
C THR A 76 11.53 1.15 1.71
N LEU A 77 12.23 0.26 2.41
CA LEU A 77 13.05 -0.77 1.78
C LEU A 77 12.24 -1.99 1.34
N ALA A 78 11.03 -2.17 1.86
CA ALA A 78 10.17 -3.29 1.51
C ALA A 78 8.70 -2.89 1.46
N LEU A 79 7.94 -3.61 0.63
CA LEU A 79 6.49 -3.55 0.54
C LEU A 79 5.94 -4.97 0.51
N MET A 80 4.88 -5.21 1.28
CA MET A 80 4.16 -6.49 1.24
C MET A 80 2.97 -6.38 0.28
N GLY A 81 2.96 -7.22 -0.76
CA GLY A 81 1.80 -7.35 -1.65
C GLY A 81 0.58 -7.91 -0.92
N ALA A 82 -0.60 -7.46 -1.28
CA ALA A 82 -1.85 -7.97 -0.73
C ALA A 82 -2.21 -9.33 -1.34
N TYR A 83 -2.97 -10.14 -0.59
CA TYR A 83 -3.38 -11.46 -1.03
C TYR A 83 -4.58 -11.46 -1.98
N ASN A 84 -5.42 -10.43 -1.88
CA ASN A 84 -6.67 -10.30 -2.63
C ASN A 84 -6.44 -10.04 -4.12
N LEU A 85 -7.51 -10.22 -4.89
CA LEU A 85 -7.59 -9.65 -6.22
C LEU A 85 -7.97 -8.16 -6.11
N LEU A 86 -7.50 -7.38 -7.04
CA LEU A 86 -7.89 -5.98 -7.25
C LEU A 86 -8.35 -5.83 -8.69
N ASN A 87 -9.63 -5.51 -8.88
CA ASN A 87 -10.25 -5.38 -10.19
C ASN A 87 -9.98 -6.59 -11.12
N GLY A 88 -10.12 -7.81 -10.57
CA GLY A 88 -10.02 -9.06 -11.32
C GLY A 88 -8.63 -9.69 -11.41
N GLU A 89 -7.59 -9.05 -10.86
CA GLU A 89 -6.21 -9.55 -10.94
C GLU A 89 -5.58 -9.64 -9.55
N HIS A 90 -4.92 -10.76 -9.23
CA HIS A 90 -4.20 -10.89 -7.96
C HIS A 90 -3.12 -9.81 -7.83
N CYS A 91 -3.12 -9.09 -6.70
CA CYS A 91 -2.19 -7.99 -6.46
C CYS A 91 -0.72 -8.38 -6.68
N CYS A 92 -0.30 -9.54 -6.22
CA CYS A 92 1.07 -10.02 -6.37
C CYS A 92 1.41 -10.53 -7.79
N MET A 93 0.46 -10.55 -8.70
CA MET A 93 0.64 -10.95 -10.11
C MET A 93 0.32 -9.82 -11.08
N SER A 94 -0.20 -8.70 -10.59
CA SER A 94 -0.65 -7.58 -11.40
C SER A 94 0.52 -6.76 -11.95
N LYS A 95 0.64 -6.74 -13.26
CA LYS A 95 1.64 -5.90 -13.94
C LYS A 95 1.33 -4.41 -13.76
N SER A 96 0.06 -4.03 -13.90
CA SER A 96 -0.37 -2.64 -13.73
C SER A 96 -0.06 -2.12 -12.32
N LEU A 97 -0.33 -2.94 -11.30
CA LEU A 97 -0.07 -2.55 -9.92
C LEU A 97 1.42 -2.53 -9.57
N LEU A 98 2.16 -3.60 -9.88
CA LEU A 98 3.54 -3.78 -9.42
C LEU A 98 4.59 -3.08 -10.30
N ASN A 99 4.38 -3.03 -11.61
CA ASN A 99 5.35 -2.42 -12.51
C ASN A 99 4.95 -0.99 -12.86
N GLU A 100 3.73 -0.79 -13.37
CA GLU A 100 3.30 0.52 -13.83
C GLU A 100 3.11 1.48 -12.64
N LYS A 101 2.28 1.13 -11.68
CA LYS A 101 2.03 2.02 -10.53
C LYS A 101 3.20 2.06 -9.55
N LEU A 102 3.62 0.93 -9.00
CA LEU A 102 4.64 0.94 -7.95
C LEU A 102 6.03 1.32 -8.47
N ARG A 103 6.52 0.65 -9.51
CA ARG A 103 7.88 0.88 -9.99
C ARG A 103 8.03 2.14 -10.84
N ASN A 104 7.11 2.37 -11.78
CA ASN A 104 7.24 3.53 -12.66
C ASN A 104 6.75 4.80 -11.97
N ASP A 105 5.48 4.83 -11.51
CA ASP A 105 4.90 6.08 -11.01
C ASP A 105 5.51 6.53 -9.67
N PHE A 106 5.80 5.60 -8.75
CA PHE A 106 6.32 5.96 -7.42
C PHE A 106 7.84 6.07 -7.35
N THR A 107 8.61 5.50 -8.28
CA THR A 107 10.07 5.47 -8.18
C THR A 107 10.81 6.25 -9.26
N GLU A 108 10.18 6.60 -10.37
CA GLU A 108 10.82 7.29 -11.51
C GLU A 108 10.75 8.83 -11.46
N LYS A 109 10.65 9.44 -10.29
CA LYS A 109 10.65 10.89 -10.15
C LYS A 109 11.95 11.44 -9.59
#